data_106ba75e88c866b660952578cb782253
#
_entry.id   106ba75e88c866b660952578cb782253
#
_cell.length_a   1.000
_cell.length_b   1.000
_cell.length_c   1.000
_cell.angle_alpha   90.00
_cell.angle_beta   90.00
_cell.angle_gamma   90.00
#
_symmetry.space_group_name_H-M   'P 1'
#
loop_
_entity.id
_entity.type
_entity.pdbx_description
1 polymer ?
#
loop_
_entity_poly.entity_id
_entity_poly.type
_entity_poly.pdbx_seq_one_letter_code
_entity_poly.pdbx_strand_id
1 'polypeptide(L)'
;FFQAEDGIRYCLLSRGLGDVYKRQILLLKKRIENNHFLAGKGKLSDQSFDQKYIDALNEKITLKKKLKVVLDCGNGAGSVLGPTIFKKFSDELIELFCKVDGSFPNHHPDPSDPKNLSDLIKAVELHKADVGIALDGDGDRLGIVDSDGEIIYPDRYLSLMSKDILERYKKSKIVFDVKCSNQLKQTIEKHKGIPIMTKTGHSFIKSEIKKNNAALGGEMSGHIFYNEGWYGFDDGIFSGLKLLEILSNQEKTTHEVFNEFPNMFNTPEIKISTDDKYKFEVISKLKNNFKPEGFNAITIDGLRLEGPRSWGFIRASNTTPSLVLRFEAETN
;
A
#
# COMPACT_ATOMS: atom_id res chain seq x y z
N PHE A 1 3.55 20.33 15.89
CA PHE A 1 3.13 19.24 16.77
C PHE A 1 4.01 18.03 16.52
N PHE A 2 5.17 18.02 17.15
CA PHE A 2 6.10 16.89 17.02
C PHE A 2 6.06 16.12 18.33
N GLN A 3 5.33 15.04 18.34
CA GLN A 3 5.51 13.99 19.33
C GLN A 3 6.11 12.81 18.60
N ALA A 4 7.32 12.46 18.96
CA ALA A 4 8.12 11.37 18.47
C ALA A 4 8.75 11.54 17.06
N GLU A 5 9.83 10.79 16.81
CA GLU A 5 10.53 10.74 15.52
C GLU A 5 9.60 10.37 14.34
N ASP A 6 8.52 9.63 14.61
CA ASP A 6 7.49 9.27 13.64
C ASP A 6 6.62 10.46 13.21
N GLY A 7 6.26 11.38 14.12
CA GLY A 7 5.50 12.59 13.79
C GLY A 7 6.23 13.54 12.84
N ILE A 8 7.55 13.63 12.93
CA ILE A 8 8.38 14.39 11.97
C ILE A 8 8.31 13.73 10.59
N ARG A 9 8.34 12.41 10.55
CA ARG A 9 8.31 11.61 9.33
C ARG A 9 7.01 11.84 8.55
N TYR A 10 5.85 11.73 9.22
CA TYR A 10 4.54 11.92 8.60
C TYR A 10 4.27 13.38 8.23
N CYS A 11 4.60 14.34 9.09
CA CYS A 11 4.38 15.75 8.82
C CYS A 11 5.18 16.28 7.62
N LEU A 12 6.37 15.75 7.37
CA LEU A 12 7.21 16.15 6.24
C LEU A 12 6.75 15.50 4.92
N LEU A 13 6.17 14.32 4.97
CA LEU A 13 5.68 13.60 3.79
C LEU A 13 4.33 14.15 3.31
N SER A 14 3.41 14.45 4.23
CA SER A 14 2.03 14.85 3.91
C SER A 14 1.86 16.35 3.60
N ARG A 15 2.88 17.20 3.78
CA ARG A 15 2.74 18.66 3.65
C ARG A 15 3.63 19.32 2.58
N GLY A 16 3.81 18.67 1.46
CA GLY A 16 4.39 19.32 0.28
C GLY A 16 5.90 19.50 0.28
N LEU A 17 6.64 18.83 1.18
CA LEU A 17 8.09 18.68 1.04
C LEU A 17 8.47 17.59 0.05
N GLY A 18 7.47 16.96 -0.56
CA GLY A 18 7.66 15.83 -1.45
C GLY A 18 8.14 14.59 -0.70
N ASP A 19 8.50 13.61 -1.46
CA ASP A 19 8.94 12.32 -0.96
C ASP A 19 10.33 12.40 -0.34
N VAL A 20 10.38 12.47 0.99
CA VAL A 20 11.63 12.63 1.72
C VAL A 20 12.22 11.27 2.08
N TYR A 21 13.31 10.91 1.45
CA TYR A 21 14.04 9.68 1.73
C TYR A 21 14.74 9.74 3.10
N LYS A 22 14.90 8.59 3.75
CA LYS A 22 15.58 8.45 5.07
C LYS A 22 16.88 9.28 5.17
N ARG A 23 17.70 9.32 4.11
CA ARG A 23 18.92 10.11 4.05
C ARG A 23 18.66 11.61 4.16
N GLN A 24 17.60 12.12 3.57
CA GLN A 24 17.22 13.54 3.61
C GLN A 24 16.73 13.92 5.01
N ILE A 25 15.92 13.06 5.64
CA ILE A 25 15.48 13.25 7.05
C ILE A 25 16.70 13.34 7.98
N LEU A 26 17.68 12.44 7.83
CA LEU A 26 18.91 12.47 8.61
C LEU A 26 19.74 13.74 8.37
N LEU A 27 19.74 14.27 7.15
CA LEU A 27 20.37 15.54 6.84
C LEU A 27 19.65 16.73 7.48
N LEU A 28 18.31 16.72 7.48
CA LEU A 28 17.50 17.74 8.18
C LEU A 28 17.74 17.70 9.67
N LYS A 29 17.70 16.50 10.30
CA LYS A 29 18.03 16.31 11.71
C LYS A 29 19.40 16.91 12.03
N LYS A 30 20.42 16.59 11.24
CA LYS A 30 21.79 17.08 11.43
C LYS A 30 21.91 18.61 11.30
N ARG A 31 21.13 19.22 10.39
CA ARG A 31 21.06 20.68 10.25
C ARG A 31 20.44 21.33 11.50
N ILE A 32 19.35 20.74 12.02
CA ILE A 32 18.69 21.22 13.23
C ILE A 32 19.63 21.11 14.44
N GLU A 33 20.25 19.95 14.64
CA GLU A 33 21.18 19.71 15.74
C GLU A 33 22.40 20.66 15.74
N ASN A 34 22.86 21.04 14.55
CA ASN A 34 24.00 21.96 14.39
C ASN A 34 23.59 23.44 14.22
N ASN A 35 22.30 23.78 14.38
CA ASN A 35 21.78 25.15 14.18
C ASN A 35 22.13 25.72 12.79
N HIS A 36 22.24 24.87 11.77
CA HIS A 36 22.53 25.29 10.39
C HIS A 36 21.26 25.73 9.68
N PHE A 37 20.75 26.90 10.04
CA PHE A 37 19.59 27.52 9.41
C PHE A 37 20.03 28.62 8.43
N LEU A 38 19.30 28.71 7.31
CA LEU A 38 19.47 29.83 6.39
C LEU A 38 18.88 31.08 7.02
N ALA A 39 19.66 32.14 7.10
CA ALA A 39 19.17 33.46 7.49
C ALA A 39 18.67 34.19 6.25
N GLY A 40 17.52 34.85 6.34
CA GLY A 40 16.93 35.61 5.24
C GLY A 40 15.47 36.01 5.49
N LYS A 41 14.93 36.79 4.56
CA LYS A 41 13.50 37.13 4.54
C LYS A 41 12.79 36.16 3.60
N GLY A 42 11.91 35.31 4.16
CA GLY A 42 11.05 34.42 3.42
C GLY A 42 9.73 35.11 3.05
N LYS A 43 9.04 34.55 2.05
CA LYS A 43 7.63 34.88 1.72
C LYS A 43 6.80 33.64 1.97
N LEU A 44 5.76 33.79 2.78
CA LEU A 44 4.72 32.76 2.97
C LEU A 44 3.60 33.03 1.97
N SER A 45 3.11 31.97 1.31
CA SER A 45 1.91 32.00 0.51
C SER A 45 1.11 30.73 0.73
N ASP A 46 -0.19 30.85 0.83
CA ASP A 46 -1.12 29.74 0.92
C ASP A 46 -1.72 29.47 -0.47
N GLN A 47 -1.77 28.20 -0.86
CA GLN A 47 -2.38 27.78 -2.11
C GLN A 47 -3.08 26.44 -1.89
N SER A 48 -4.40 26.37 -2.18
CA SER A 48 -5.11 25.09 -2.25
C SER A 48 -4.79 24.39 -3.59
N PHE A 49 -4.62 23.08 -3.52
CA PHE A 49 -4.45 22.20 -4.67
C PHE A 49 -5.65 21.28 -4.88
N ASP A 50 -6.68 21.34 -4.05
CA ASP A 50 -7.82 20.42 -4.03
C ASP A 50 -8.50 20.31 -5.39
N GLN A 51 -8.84 21.46 -6.01
CA GLN A 51 -9.49 21.46 -7.30
C GLN A 51 -8.59 20.90 -8.41
N LYS A 52 -7.29 21.21 -8.39
CA LYS A 52 -6.32 20.67 -9.36
C LYS A 52 -6.20 19.15 -9.25
N TYR A 53 -6.22 18.62 -8.02
CA TYR A 53 -6.18 17.18 -7.78
C TYR A 53 -7.46 16.50 -8.30
N ILE A 54 -8.64 17.08 -7.97
CA ILE A 54 -9.93 16.59 -8.46
C ILE A 54 -9.99 16.62 -9.99
N ASP A 55 -9.52 17.68 -10.62
CA ASP A 55 -9.50 17.81 -12.09
C ASP A 55 -8.57 16.75 -12.73
N ALA A 56 -7.39 16.54 -12.14
CA ALA A 56 -6.49 15.50 -12.60
C ALA A 56 -7.09 14.09 -12.49
N LEU A 57 -7.81 13.78 -11.40
CA LEU A 57 -8.54 12.51 -11.26
C LEU A 57 -9.62 12.37 -12.35
N ASN A 58 -10.39 13.44 -12.60
CA ASN A 58 -11.44 13.44 -13.62
C ASN A 58 -10.91 13.19 -15.04
N GLU A 59 -9.70 13.64 -15.33
CA GLU A 59 -9.06 13.40 -16.64
C GLU A 59 -8.54 11.95 -16.79
N LYS A 60 -8.20 11.31 -15.68
CA LYS A 60 -7.50 10.01 -15.69
C LYS A 60 -8.39 8.81 -15.45
N ILE A 61 -9.56 8.99 -14.85
CA ILE A 61 -10.46 7.90 -14.44
C ILE A 61 -11.71 7.90 -15.32
N THR A 62 -11.99 6.76 -15.95
CA THR A 62 -13.18 6.56 -16.77
C THR A 62 -13.85 5.23 -16.42
N LEU A 63 -15.05 5.30 -15.88
CA LEU A 63 -15.84 4.13 -15.51
C LEU A 63 -16.82 3.73 -16.62
N LYS A 64 -16.90 2.43 -16.95
CA LYS A 64 -17.92 1.89 -17.85
C LYS A 64 -19.31 1.85 -17.17
N LYS A 65 -19.33 1.48 -15.90
CA LYS A 65 -20.51 1.53 -15.02
C LYS A 65 -20.11 2.02 -13.65
N LYS A 66 -21.01 2.65 -12.93
CA LYS A 66 -20.77 3.01 -11.53
C LYS A 66 -21.12 1.85 -10.63
N LEU A 67 -20.38 1.74 -9.53
CA LEU A 67 -20.53 0.71 -8.51
C LEU A 67 -21.08 1.34 -7.23
N LYS A 68 -21.73 0.51 -6.41
CA LYS A 68 -22.10 0.87 -5.06
C LYS A 68 -20.91 0.65 -4.13
N VAL A 69 -20.44 1.70 -3.47
CA VAL A 69 -19.18 1.72 -2.72
C VAL A 69 -19.43 2.05 -1.26
N VAL A 70 -18.78 1.34 -0.35
CA VAL A 70 -18.59 1.79 1.03
C VAL A 70 -17.19 2.37 1.16
N LEU A 71 -17.08 3.61 1.62
CA LEU A 71 -15.81 4.30 1.85
C LEU A 71 -15.60 4.49 3.35
N ASP A 72 -14.54 3.90 3.88
CA ASP A 72 -14.06 4.12 5.24
C ASP A 72 -12.80 4.99 5.21
N CYS A 73 -12.91 6.20 5.76
CA CYS A 73 -11.79 7.13 5.87
C CYS A 73 -11.05 7.05 7.21
N GLY A 74 -11.50 6.18 8.14
CA GLY A 74 -10.87 6.02 9.47
C GLY A 74 -10.66 7.32 10.24
N ASN A 75 -11.50 8.34 10.03
CA ASN A 75 -11.34 9.71 10.55
C ASN A 75 -10.02 10.41 10.12
N GLY A 76 -9.32 9.88 9.14
CA GLY A 76 -8.05 10.38 8.63
C GLY A 76 -8.18 11.55 7.64
N ALA A 77 -7.05 11.95 7.07
CA ALA A 77 -6.95 13.04 6.10
C ALA A 77 -7.73 12.76 4.80
N GLY A 78 -7.88 11.48 4.43
CA GLY A 78 -8.73 11.05 3.31
C GLY A 78 -10.18 11.54 3.40
N SER A 79 -10.68 11.87 4.61
CA SER A 79 -12.02 12.43 4.82
C SER A 79 -12.23 13.81 4.17
N VAL A 80 -11.17 14.55 3.88
CA VAL A 80 -11.27 15.91 3.31
C VAL A 80 -11.78 15.87 1.88
N LEU A 81 -11.23 15.00 1.06
CA LEU A 81 -11.52 14.92 -0.38
C LEU A 81 -12.20 13.62 -0.79
N GLY A 82 -11.91 12.52 -0.09
CA GLY A 82 -12.40 11.17 -0.42
C GLY A 82 -13.90 11.11 -0.65
N PRO A 83 -14.77 11.55 0.28
CA PRO A 83 -16.22 11.50 0.09
C PRO A 83 -16.69 12.23 -1.16
N THR A 84 -16.21 13.45 -1.39
CA THR A 84 -16.57 14.25 -2.57
C THR A 84 -16.14 13.58 -3.87
N ILE A 85 -14.93 13.03 -3.88
CA ILE A 85 -14.36 12.34 -5.04
C ILE A 85 -15.10 11.04 -5.30
N PHE A 86 -15.16 10.12 -4.32
CA PHE A 86 -15.80 8.81 -4.51
C PHE A 86 -17.29 8.92 -4.85
N LYS A 87 -18.01 9.90 -4.29
CA LYS A 87 -19.42 10.16 -4.64
C LYS A 87 -19.63 10.43 -6.13
N LYS A 88 -18.67 11.09 -6.78
CA LYS A 88 -18.75 11.35 -8.23
C LYS A 88 -18.59 10.06 -9.05
N PHE A 89 -17.77 9.12 -8.57
CA PHE A 89 -17.42 7.88 -9.26
C PHE A 89 -18.23 6.67 -8.80
N SER A 90 -19.15 6.81 -7.85
CA SER A 90 -20.04 5.75 -7.37
C SER A 90 -21.46 5.96 -7.86
N ASP A 91 -22.24 4.87 -7.95
CA ASP A 91 -23.70 4.94 -8.10
C ASP A 91 -24.35 5.34 -6.77
N GLU A 92 -23.95 4.68 -5.70
CA GLU A 92 -24.27 4.97 -4.32
C GLU A 92 -22.99 4.93 -3.48
N LEU A 93 -22.79 5.93 -2.62
CA LEU A 93 -21.67 5.99 -1.68
C LEU A 93 -22.20 5.90 -0.26
N ILE A 94 -21.73 4.91 0.49
CA ILE A 94 -21.93 4.79 1.93
C ILE A 94 -20.64 5.24 2.62
N GLU A 95 -20.73 6.24 3.47
CA GLU A 95 -19.58 6.86 4.15
C GLU A 95 -19.46 6.34 5.58
N LEU A 96 -18.28 5.83 5.93
CA LEU A 96 -17.89 5.45 7.28
C LEU A 96 -16.74 6.33 7.76
N PHE A 97 -16.91 6.93 8.93
CA PHE A 97 -15.86 7.69 9.63
C PHE A 97 -15.19 8.77 8.77
N CYS A 98 -15.97 9.41 7.90
CA CYS A 98 -15.52 10.44 6.96
C CYS A 98 -15.52 11.86 7.53
N LYS A 99 -15.30 11.99 8.84
CA LYS A 99 -15.06 13.27 9.52
C LYS A 99 -13.67 13.25 10.10
N VAL A 100 -12.83 14.24 9.75
CA VAL A 100 -11.47 14.33 10.28
C VAL A 100 -11.49 14.46 11.81
N ASP A 101 -10.85 13.51 12.48
CA ASP A 101 -10.64 13.51 13.93
C ASP A 101 -9.35 12.79 14.29
N GLY A 102 -8.31 13.54 14.65
CA GLY A 102 -6.99 13.00 14.97
C GLY A 102 -6.92 12.15 16.25
N SER A 103 -8.02 11.98 16.99
CA SER A 103 -8.12 11.02 18.09
C SER A 103 -8.51 9.61 17.62
N PHE A 104 -8.97 9.47 16.36
CA PHE A 104 -9.37 8.20 15.74
C PHE A 104 -10.37 7.41 16.60
N PRO A 105 -11.56 7.98 16.92
CA PRO A 105 -12.43 7.44 17.97
C PRO A 105 -13.13 6.13 17.62
N ASN A 106 -13.14 5.72 16.34
CA ASN A 106 -13.83 4.53 15.88
C ASN A 106 -12.92 3.31 15.78
N HIS A 107 -11.84 3.43 15.05
CA HIS A 107 -10.77 2.42 14.97
C HIS A 107 -9.45 3.08 14.58
N HIS A 108 -8.33 2.38 14.78
CA HIS A 108 -7.04 2.84 14.28
C HIS A 108 -7.03 2.82 12.75
N PRO A 109 -6.65 3.93 12.08
CA PRO A 109 -6.75 4.04 10.62
C PRO A 109 -5.59 3.30 9.93
N ASP A 110 -5.57 2.00 10.08
CA ASP A 110 -4.60 1.09 9.45
C ASP A 110 -5.34 -0.09 8.81
N PRO A 111 -5.58 -0.05 7.48
CA PRO A 111 -6.32 -1.10 6.78
C PRO A 111 -5.53 -2.41 6.64
N SER A 112 -4.27 -2.46 7.04
CA SER A 112 -3.49 -3.69 7.06
C SER A 112 -3.84 -4.63 8.24
N ASP A 113 -4.50 -4.10 9.27
CA ASP A 113 -5.03 -4.92 10.39
C ASP A 113 -6.51 -5.25 10.13
N PRO A 114 -6.86 -6.56 9.96
CA PRO A 114 -8.23 -6.99 9.71
C PRO A 114 -9.26 -6.49 10.73
N LYS A 115 -8.85 -6.24 11.98
CA LYS A 115 -9.75 -5.73 13.03
C LYS A 115 -10.31 -4.35 12.71
N ASN A 116 -9.52 -3.52 12.03
CA ASN A 116 -9.89 -2.16 11.64
C ASN A 116 -10.87 -2.15 10.44
N LEU A 117 -11.05 -3.27 9.76
CA LEU A 117 -11.99 -3.42 8.63
C LEU A 117 -13.35 -4.00 9.04
N SER A 118 -13.57 -4.30 10.32
CA SER A 118 -14.78 -4.98 10.78
C SER A 118 -16.08 -4.22 10.49
N ASP A 119 -16.06 -2.89 10.61
CA ASP A 119 -17.24 -2.06 10.32
C ASP A 119 -17.42 -1.85 8.81
N LEU A 120 -16.34 -1.79 8.03
CA LEU A 120 -16.38 -1.80 6.58
C LEU A 120 -17.02 -3.09 6.05
N ILE A 121 -16.62 -4.26 6.56
CA ILE A 121 -17.20 -5.57 6.20
C ILE A 121 -18.70 -5.59 6.46
N LYS A 122 -19.12 -5.24 7.69
CA LYS A 122 -20.54 -5.18 8.05
C LYS A 122 -21.35 -4.25 7.16
N ALA A 123 -20.77 -3.10 6.80
CA ALA A 123 -21.45 -2.13 5.94
C ALA A 123 -21.55 -2.64 4.48
N VAL A 124 -20.52 -3.30 3.95
CA VAL A 124 -20.59 -3.95 2.63
C VAL A 124 -21.70 -4.98 2.58
N GLU A 125 -21.77 -5.89 3.57
CA GLU A 125 -22.81 -6.92 3.66
C GLU A 125 -24.20 -6.31 3.84
N LEU A 126 -24.37 -5.36 4.78
CA LEU A 126 -25.65 -4.72 5.10
C LEU A 126 -26.25 -3.99 3.90
N HIS A 127 -25.41 -3.21 3.21
CA HIS A 127 -25.85 -2.39 2.08
C HIS A 127 -25.76 -3.14 0.75
N LYS A 128 -25.28 -4.39 0.73
CA LYS A 128 -25.00 -5.16 -0.50
C LYS A 128 -24.17 -4.33 -1.49
N ALA A 129 -23.09 -3.75 -0.99
CA ALA A 129 -22.22 -2.94 -1.81
C ALA A 129 -21.34 -3.81 -2.71
N ASP A 130 -20.97 -3.29 -3.88
CA ASP A 130 -20.08 -3.99 -4.81
C ASP A 130 -18.65 -4.09 -4.25
N VAL A 131 -18.23 -3.09 -3.48
CA VAL A 131 -16.88 -3.03 -2.90
C VAL A 131 -16.83 -2.10 -1.70
N GLY A 132 -16.01 -2.48 -0.71
CA GLY A 132 -15.58 -1.62 0.39
C GLY A 132 -14.15 -1.12 0.16
N ILE A 133 -13.93 0.17 0.40
CA ILE A 133 -12.64 0.84 0.29
C ILE A 133 -12.32 1.48 1.63
N ALA A 134 -11.15 1.16 2.20
CA ALA A 134 -10.61 1.80 3.39
C ALA A 134 -9.36 2.60 3.04
N LEU A 135 -9.26 3.80 3.60
CA LEU A 135 -8.06 4.62 3.55
C LEU A 135 -7.40 4.66 4.92
N ASP A 136 -6.10 4.80 4.96
CA ASP A 136 -5.38 4.98 6.21
C ASP A 136 -5.35 6.44 6.69
N GLY A 137 -4.60 6.71 7.77
CA GLY A 137 -4.64 7.99 8.47
C GLY A 137 -4.26 9.21 7.63
N ASP A 138 -3.34 9.09 6.69
CA ASP A 138 -2.95 10.16 5.76
C ASP A 138 -3.42 9.92 4.32
N GLY A 139 -4.09 8.79 4.06
CA GLY A 139 -4.79 8.50 2.80
C GLY A 139 -3.89 7.98 1.69
N ASP A 140 -2.68 7.49 2.02
CA ASP A 140 -1.73 6.96 1.05
C ASP A 140 -1.81 5.44 0.89
N ARG A 141 -2.54 4.73 1.80
CA ARG A 141 -2.76 3.27 1.74
C ARG A 141 -4.22 2.93 1.45
N LEU A 142 -4.38 1.78 0.79
CA LEU A 142 -5.65 1.25 0.34
C LEU A 142 -5.93 -0.11 1.00
N GLY A 143 -7.11 -0.26 1.60
CA GLY A 143 -7.69 -1.52 2.03
C GLY A 143 -8.93 -1.83 1.20
N ILE A 144 -9.17 -3.10 0.89
CA ILE A 144 -10.29 -3.54 0.04
C ILE A 144 -11.05 -4.67 0.70
N VAL A 145 -12.38 -4.56 0.63
CA VAL A 145 -13.33 -5.62 0.97
C VAL A 145 -14.20 -5.87 -0.27
N ASP A 146 -14.36 -7.11 -0.67
CA ASP A 146 -15.18 -7.47 -1.84
C ASP A 146 -16.68 -7.53 -1.51
N SER A 147 -17.52 -7.86 -2.50
CA SER A 147 -18.98 -7.90 -2.37
C SER A 147 -19.50 -8.94 -1.36
N ASP A 148 -18.69 -9.92 -1.02
CA ASP A 148 -19.07 -11.01 -0.07
C ASP A 148 -18.48 -10.77 1.33
N GLY A 149 -17.84 -9.60 1.56
CA GLY A 149 -17.22 -9.25 2.84
C GLY A 149 -15.81 -9.83 3.04
N GLU A 150 -15.20 -10.42 2.00
CA GLU A 150 -13.83 -10.93 2.09
C GLU A 150 -12.82 -9.78 2.01
N ILE A 151 -11.83 -9.78 2.91
CA ILE A 151 -10.69 -8.85 2.85
C ILE A 151 -9.78 -9.26 1.71
N ILE A 152 -9.57 -8.35 0.76
CA ILE A 152 -8.64 -8.55 -0.34
C ILE A 152 -7.28 -7.95 0.02
N TYR A 153 -6.30 -8.81 0.24
CA TYR A 153 -4.95 -8.38 0.60
C TYR A 153 -4.24 -7.65 -0.54
N PRO A 154 -3.30 -6.73 -0.23
CA PRO A 154 -2.67 -5.86 -1.22
C PRO A 154 -2.03 -6.57 -2.40
N ASP A 155 -1.41 -7.71 -2.22
CA ASP A 155 -0.80 -8.50 -3.30
C ASP A 155 -1.85 -9.09 -4.28
N ARG A 156 -3.10 -9.35 -3.82
CA ARG A 156 -4.19 -9.80 -4.69
C ARG A 156 -4.72 -8.66 -5.57
N TYR A 157 -5.05 -7.49 -4.98
CA TYR A 157 -5.51 -6.38 -5.82
C TYR A 157 -4.38 -5.78 -6.66
N LEU A 158 -3.12 -5.82 -6.21
CA LEU A 158 -1.96 -5.48 -7.03
C LEU A 158 -1.79 -6.45 -8.21
N SER A 159 -2.16 -7.73 -8.04
CA SER A 159 -2.19 -8.70 -9.16
C SER A 159 -3.22 -8.32 -10.21
N LEU A 160 -4.43 -7.92 -9.80
CA LEU A 160 -5.48 -7.42 -10.70
C LEU A 160 -5.04 -6.15 -11.44
N MET A 161 -4.49 -5.16 -10.71
CA MET A 161 -3.97 -3.92 -11.29
C MET A 161 -2.80 -4.17 -12.25
N SER A 162 -1.93 -5.13 -11.92
CA SER A 162 -0.82 -5.54 -12.79
C SER A 162 -1.32 -6.19 -14.08
N LYS A 163 -2.34 -7.05 -14.00
CA LYS A 163 -3.00 -7.64 -15.17
C LYS A 163 -3.53 -6.56 -16.10
N ASP A 164 -4.30 -5.59 -15.56
CA ASP A 164 -4.86 -4.48 -16.34
C ASP A 164 -3.78 -3.67 -17.08
N ILE A 165 -2.72 -3.26 -16.38
CA ILE A 165 -1.61 -2.54 -17.01
C ILE A 165 -0.93 -3.39 -18.09
N LEU A 166 -0.67 -4.67 -17.82
CA LEU A 166 0.05 -5.56 -18.74
C LEU A 166 -0.79 -5.99 -19.95
N GLU A 167 -2.11 -5.91 -19.89
CA GLU A 167 -2.97 -6.07 -21.06
C GLU A 167 -2.79 -4.92 -22.05
N ARG A 168 -2.61 -3.71 -21.56
CA ARG A 168 -2.38 -2.50 -22.37
C ARG A 168 -0.91 -2.31 -22.76
N TYR A 169 0.01 -2.55 -21.84
CA TYR A 169 1.44 -2.29 -21.98
C TYR A 169 2.27 -3.54 -21.67
N LYS A 170 2.43 -4.42 -22.66
CA LYS A 170 3.24 -5.64 -22.53
C LYS A 170 4.69 -5.31 -22.13
N LYS A 171 5.33 -6.21 -21.37
CA LYS A 171 6.70 -6.09 -20.88
C LYS A 171 6.93 -4.93 -19.90
N SER A 172 5.86 -4.28 -19.41
CA SER A 172 6.00 -3.32 -18.32
C SER A 172 6.60 -3.97 -17.08
N LYS A 173 7.38 -3.18 -16.37
CA LYS A 173 7.96 -3.58 -15.10
C LYS A 173 6.99 -3.26 -13.97
N ILE A 174 6.85 -4.18 -13.03
CA ILE A 174 6.03 -4.03 -11.82
C ILE A 174 6.93 -4.24 -10.62
N VAL A 175 6.98 -3.25 -9.73
CA VAL A 175 7.80 -3.28 -8.51
C VAL A 175 6.92 -3.72 -7.33
N PHE A 176 7.42 -4.60 -6.47
CA PHE A 176 6.71 -5.01 -5.27
C PHE A 176 7.66 -5.37 -4.13
N ASP A 177 7.19 -5.29 -2.90
CA ASP A 177 8.02 -5.58 -1.75
C ASP A 177 8.17 -7.10 -1.50
N VAL A 178 9.22 -7.44 -0.80
CA VAL A 178 9.60 -8.82 -0.47
C VAL A 178 8.55 -9.60 0.33
N LYS A 179 7.53 -8.94 0.90
CA LYS A 179 6.45 -9.58 1.65
C LYS A 179 5.28 -10.04 0.78
N CYS A 180 5.21 -9.60 -0.47
CA CYS A 180 4.15 -10.00 -1.39
C CYS A 180 4.22 -11.50 -1.72
N SER A 181 3.03 -12.04 -2.02
CA SER A 181 2.85 -13.44 -2.44
C SER A 181 3.62 -13.76 -3.72
N ASN A 182 4.06 -15.02 -3.87
CA ASN A 182 4.58 -15.54 -5.12
C ASN A 182 3.54 -15.52 -6.26
N GLN A 183 2.25 -15.53 -5.93
CA GLN A 183 1.16 -15.40 -6.91
C GLN A 183 1.24 -14.09 -7.68
N LEU A 184 1.62 -12.98 -7.02
CA LEU A 184 1.81 -11.70 -7.70
C LEU A 184 2.91 -11.81 -8.78
N LYS A 185 4.07 -12.38 -8.42
CA LYS A 185 5.17 -12.60 -9.37
C LYS A 185 4.70 -13.46 -10.56
N GLN A 186 4.03 -14.58 -10.27
CA GLN A 186 3.51 -15.50 -11.30
C GLN A 186 2.47 -14.79 -12.20
N THR A 187 1.59 -13.98 -11.63
CA THR A 187 0.60 -13.19 -12.38
C THR A 187 1.30 -12.21 -13.33
N ILE A 188 2.31 -11.48 -12.85
CA ILE A 188 3.08 -10.55 -13.70
C ILE A 188 3.74 -11.29 -14.86
N GLU A 189 4.41 -12.41 -14.60
CA GLU A 189 5.09 -13.22 -15.62
C GLU A 189 4.10 -13.85 -16.62
N LYS A 190 2.96 -14.38 -16.15
CA LYS A 190 1.87 -14.92 -16.98
C LYS A 190 1.34 -13.89 -17.98
N HIS A 191 1.23 -12.62 -17.57
CA HIS A 191 0.80 -11.51 -18.42
C HIS A 191 1.96 -10.83 -19.17
N LYS A 192 3.14 -11.48 -19.23
CA LYS A 192 4.34 -11.02 -19.97
C LYS A 192 4.92 -9.71 -19.42
N GLY A 193 4.75 -9.44 -18.13
CA GLY A 193 5.41 -8.35 -17.40
C GLY A 193 6.76 -8.79 -16.83
N ILE A 194 7.48 -7.82 -16.26
CA ILE A 194 8.78 -8.03 -15.62
C ILE A 194 8.62 -7.73 -14.13
N PRO A 195 8.64 -8.75 -13.25
CA PRO A 195 8.54 -8.56 -11.81
C PRO A 195 9.87 -8.05 -11.23
N ILE A 196 9.80 -7.03 -10.38
CA ILE A 196 10.95 -6.48 -9.66
C ILE A 196 10.65 -6.50 -8.17
N MET A 197 11.26 -7.43 -7.44
CA MET A 197 11.14 -7.50 -5.99
C MET A 197 12.15 -6.56 -5.33
N THR A 198 11.70 -5.79 -4.33
CA THR A 198 12.55 -4.86 -3.57
C THR A 198 12.32 -4.95 -2.07
N LYS A 199 13.06 -4.15 -1.30
CA LYS A 199 12.88 -4.01 0.14
C LYS A 199 11.52 -3.41 0.46
N THR A 200 10.98 -3.75 1.64
CA THR A 200 9.82 -3.08 2.21
C THR A 200 10.14 -1.63 2.55
N GLY A 201 9.25 -0.74 2.18
CA GLY A 201 9.29 0.70 2.45
C GLY A 201 9.04 1.53 1.21
N HIS A 202 8.07 2.43 1.29
CA HIS A 202 7.58 3.26 0.18
C HIS A 202 8.73 3.97 -0.59
N SER A 203 9.76 4.43 0.11
CA SER A 203 10.91 5.08 -0.50
C SER A 203 11.76 4.13 -1.38
N PHE A 204 11.81 2.82 -1.05
CA PHE A 204 12.48 1.83 -1.88
C PHE A 204 11.67 1.50 -3.13
N ILE A 205 10.36 1.36 -2.99
CA ILE A 205 9.46 1.15 -4.14
C ILE A 205 9.58 2.31 -5.12
N LYS A 206 9.44 3.57 -4.64
CA LYS A 206 9.57 4.77 -5.50
C LYS A 206 10.94 4.87 -6.18
N SER A 207 12.02 4.53 -5.47
CA SER A 207 13.36 4.50 -6.04
C SER A 207 13.49 3.46 -7.16
N GLU A 208 12.97 2.24 -6.96
CA GLU A 208 13.02 1.19 -7.97
C GLU A 208 12.08 1.46 -9.15
N ILE A 209 10.92 2.09 -8.93
CA ILE A 209 10.03 2.56 -10.01
C ILE A 209 10.79 3.55 -10.89
N LYS A 210 11.39 4.58 -10.30
CA LYS A 210 12.15 5.59 -11.05
C LYS A 210 13.34 5.01 -11.80
N LYS A 211 14.13 4.17 -11.14
CA LYS A 211 15.34 3.54 -11.71
C LYS A 211 15.00 2.61 -12.88
N ASN A 212 13.90 1.91 -12.82
CA ASN A 212 13.50 0.92 -13.81
C ASN A 212 12.47 1.43 -14.81
N ASN A 213 11.97 2.65 -14.64
CA ASN A 213 10.79 3.18 -15.34
C ASN A 213 9.63 2.18 -15.27
N ALA A 214 9.35 1.70 -14.06
CA ALA A 214 8.27 0.73 -13.86
C ALA A 214 6.91 1.42 -13.94
N ALA A 215 5.89 0.72 -14.45
CA ALA A 215 4.56 1.28 -14.65
C ALA A 215 3.74 1.33 -13.35
N LEU A 216 3.98 0.37 -12.46
CA LEU A 216 3.24 0.19 -11.21
C LEU A 216 4.19 -0.31 -10.14
N GLY A 217 3.91 0.05 -8.91
CA GLY A 217 4.50 -0.56 -7.73
C GLY A 217 3.49 -0.77 -6.62
N GLY A 218 3.83 -1.62 -5.65
CA GLY A 218 2.98 -1.82 -4.48
C GLY A 218 3.68 -2.54 -3.34
N GLU A 219 3.10 -2.38 -2.16
CA GLU A 219 3.56 -3.01 -0.93
C GLU A 219 2.44 -3.80 -0.26
N MET A 220 2.83 -4.82 0.51
CA MET A 220 1.89 -5.59 1.34
C MET A 220 1.19 -4.75 2.42
N SER A 221 1.67 -3.55 2.69
CA SER A 221 1.03 -2.57 3.60
C SER A 221 -0.13 -1.78 2.98
N GLY A 222 -0.35 -1.90 1.67
CA GLY A 222 -1.43 -1.19 0.96
C GLY A 222 -1.00 0.06 0.19
N HIS A 223 0.28 0.45 0.23
CA HIS A 223 0.79 1.51 -0.63
C HIS A 223 0.81 1.04 -2.10
N ILE A 224 0.18 1.79 -2.99
CA ILE A 224 0.15 1.54 -4.43
C ILE A 224 0.64 2.79 -5.18
N PHE A 225 1.52 2.56 -6.14
CA PHE A 225 2.24 3.60 -6.87
C PHE A 225 2.01 3.45 -8.36
N TYR A 226 1.11 4.23 -8.91
CA TYR A 226 0.92 4.30 -10.36
C TYR A 226 1.91 5.30 -10.97
N ASN A 227 2.80 4.84 -11.85
CA ASN A 227 3.66 5.68 -12.67
C ASN A 227 3.15 5.75 -14.12
N GLU A 228 2.34 4.78 -14.51
CA GLU A 228 1.60 4.82 -15.77
C GLU A 228 0.33 5.66 -15.58
N GLY A 229 0.30 6.79 -16.25
CA GLY A 229 -0.85 7.71 -16.21
C GLY A 229 -0.98 8.55 -14.94
N TRP A 230 -0.10 8.38 -13.97
CA TRP A 230 -0.07 9.15 -12.71
C TRP A 230 1.38 9.53 -12.35
N TYR A 231 1.59 10.14 -11.19
CA TYR A 231 2.85 10.79 -10.82
C TYR A 231 3.86 9.90 -10.11
N GLY A 232 3.54 8.62 -9.87
CA GLY A 232 4.48 7.64 -9.28
C GLY A 232 4.65 7.73 -7.77
N PHE A 233 3.77 8.42 -7.06
CA PHE A 233 3.70 8.38 -5.59
C PHE A 233 2.56 7.49 -5.11
N ASP A 234 2.56 7.13 -3.83
CA ASP A 234 1.51 6.40 -3.15
C ASP A 234 0.28 7.29 -2.95
N ASP A 235 -0.86 6.84 -3.46
CA ASP A 235 -2.10 7.60 -3.45
C ASP A 235 -3.28 6.62 -3.31
N GLY A 236 -3.83 6.54 -2.10
CA GLY A 236 -4.92 5.62 -1.79
C GLY A 236 -6.22 5.97 -2.54
N ILE A 237 -6.51 7.27 -2.70
CA ILE A 237 -7.71 7.74 -3.43
C ILE A 237 -7.59 7.38 -4.92
N PHE A 238 -6.48 7.76 -5.56
CA PHE A 238 -6.26 7.41 -6.98
C PHE A 238 -6.29 5.91 -7.21
N SER A 239 -5.61 5.15 -6.35
CA SER A 239 -5.53 3.69 -6.44
C SER A 239 -6.90 3.03 -6.25
N GLY A 240 -7.72 3.54 -5.33
CA GLY A 240 -9.10 3.12 -5.15
C GLY A 240 -9.95 3.40 -6.39
N LEU A 241 -9.83 4.57 -6.99
CA LEU A 241 -10.54 4.90 -8.23
C LEU A 241 -10.07 4.06 -9.42
N LYS A 242 -8.78 3.76 -9.53
CA LYS A 242 -8.25 2.83 -10.56
C LYS A 242 -8.79 1.42 -10.37
N LEU A 243 -8.96 0.98 -9.13
CA LEU A 243 -9.63 -0.29 -8.86
C LEU A 243 -11.10 -0.26 -9.32
N LEU A 244 -11.85 0.81 -8.99
CA LEU A 244 -13.22 0.98 -9.47
C LEU A 244 -13.30 0.99 -11.00
N GLU A 245 -12.35 1.64 -11.69
CA GLU A 245 -12.27 1.62 -13.15
C GLU A 245 -12.09 0.20 -13.69
N ILE A 246 -11.17 -0.57 -13.14
CA ILE A 246 -10.93 -1.98 -13.53
C ILE A 246 -12.17 -2.82 -13.28
N LEU A 247 -12.78 -2.72 -12.11
CA LEU A 247 -13.98 -3.46 -11.72
C LEU A 247 -15.20 -3.05 -12.56
N SER A 248 -15.30 -1.78 -12.94
CA SER A 248 -16.39 -1.28 -13.79
C SER A 248 -16.45 -1.92 -15.18
N ASN A 249 -15.33 -2.44 -15.64
CA ASN A 249 -15.21 -3.15 -16.92
C ASN A 249 -15.57 -4.64 -16.82
N GLN A 250 -15.79 -5.16 -15.62
CA GLN A 250 -16.14 -6.56 -15.39
C GLN A 250 -17.66 -6.76 -15.36
N GLU A 251 -18.13 -7.89 -15.90
CA GLU A 251 -19.53 -8.32 -15.74
C GLU A 251 -19.75 -9.17 -14.48
N LYS A 252 -18.65 -9.63 -13.87
CA LYS A 252 -18.61 -10.42 -12.64
C LYS A 252 -18.73 -9.54 -11.40
N THR A 253 -19.13 -10.12 -10.28
CA THR A 253 -19.04 -9.49 -8.96
C THR A 253 -17.56 -9.27 -8.57
N THR A 254 -17.30 -8.38 -7.62
CA THR A 254 -15.92 -8.15 -7.15
C THR A 254 -15.33 -9.41 -6.52
N HIS A 255 -16.14 -10.20 -5.79
CA HIS A 255 -15.76 -11.50 -5.27
C HIS A 255 -15.31 -12.46 -6.38
N GLU A 256 -16.10 -12.62 -7.44
CA GLU A 256 -15.74 -13.48 -8.56
C GLU A 256 -14.47 -13.02 -9.30
N VAL A 257 -14.27 -11.71 -9.41
CA VAL A 257 -13.04 -11.13 -10.02
C VAL A 257 -11.81 -11.48 -9.19
N PHE A 258 -11.88 -11.30 -7.87
CA PHE A 258 -10.74 -11.61 -7.01
C PHE A 258 -10.47 -13.11 -6.85
N ASN A 259 -11.47 -13.96 -7.03
CA ASN A 259 -11.30 -15.42 -7.05
C ASN A 259 -10.51 -15.93 -8.29
N GLU A 260 -10.28 -15.09 -9.31
CA GLU A 260 -9.32 -15.40 -10.37
C GLU A 260 -7.85 -15.38 -9.87
N PHE A 261 -7.59 -14.79 -8.72
CA PHE A 261 -6.29 -14.73 -8.06
C PHE A 261 -6.35 -15.60 -6.80
N PRO A 262 -5.86 -16.84 -6.84
CA PRO A 262 -6.02 -17.80 -5.74
C PRO A 262 -5.53 -17.24 -4.40
N ASN A 263 -6.31 -17.44 -3.36
CA ASN A 263 -5.89 -17.13 -2.01
C ASN A 263 -5.00 -18.27 -1.51
N MET A 264 -3.73 -17.98 -1.27
CA MET A 264 -2.78 -18.94 -0.72
C MET A 264 -3.01 -19.07 0.80
N PHE A 265 -2.71 -20.23 1.36
CA PHE A 265 -2.65 -20.37 2.81
C PHE A 265 -1.50 -19.52 3.34
N ASN A 266 -1.81 -18.45 4.03
CA ASN A 266 -0.80 -17.52 4.52
C ASN A 266 -1.04 -17.15 5.98
N THR A 267 0.04 -16.81 6.67
CA THR A 267 -0.05 -16.20 8.00
C THR A 267 -0.25 -14.70 7.85
N PRO A 268 -0.94 -14.05 8.81
CA PRO A 268 -0.77 -12.62 8.99
C PRO A 268 0.70 -12.29 9.29
N GLU A 269 1.04 -11.01 9.32
CA GLU A 269 2.37 -10.57 9.74
C GLU A 269 2.57 -10.90 11.23
N ILE A 270 3.51 -11.80 11.51
CA ILE A 270 3.86 -12.23 12.88
C ILE A 270 4.97 -11.33 13.39
N LYS A 271 4.76 -10.69 14.55
CA LYS A 271 5.74 -9.84 15.21
C LYS A 271 6.28 -10.53 16.46
N ILE A 272 7.59 -10.75 16.53
CA ILE A 272 8.27 -11.30 17.71
C ILE A 272 9.09 -10.19 18.34
N SER A 273 8.72 -9.77 19.55
CA SER A 273 9.47 -8.76 20.32
C SER A 273 10.89 -9.25 20.61
N THR A 274 11.87 -8.37 20.42
CA THR A 274 13.29 -8.66 20.69
C THR A 274 14.05 -7.36 20.97
N ASP A 275 15.27 -7.47 21.44
CA ASP A 275 16.14 -6.31 21.64
C ASP A 275 16.56 -5.68 20.30
N ASP A 276 16.61 -4.35 20.25
CA ASP A 276 16.96 -3.58 19.04
C ASP A 276 18.35 -3.91 18.48
N LYS A 277 19.31 -4.21 19.35
CA LYS A 277 20.66 -4.59 18.94
C LYS A 277 20.70 -6.04 18.41
N TYR A 278 19.90 -6.91 19.05
CA TYR A 278 19.93 -8.33 18.77
C TYR A 278 19.20 -8.73 17.49
N LYS A 279 18.14 -8.02 17.11
CA LYS A 279 17.33 -8.35 15.89
C LYS A 279 18.18 -8.41 14.62
N PHE A 280 19.12 -7.49 14.43
CA PHE A 280 19.97 -7.45 13.24
C PHE A 280 21.03 -8.57 13.25
N GLU A 281 21.53 -8.93 14.44
CA GLU A 281 22.46 -10.05 14.60
C GLU A 281 21.80 -11.39 14.27
N VAL A 282 20.56 -11.61 14.74
CA VAL A 282 19.76 -12.80 14.40
C VAL A 282 19.60 -12.93 12.88
N ILE A 283 19.19 -11.85 12.19
CA ILE A 283 19.02 -11.86 10.74
C ILE A 283 20.36 -12.15 10.03
N SER A 284 21.45 -11.55 10.49
CA SER A 284 22.79 -11.81 9.94
C SER A 284 23.20 -13.27 10.08
N LYS A 285 23.00 -13.87 11.26
CA LYS A 285 23.27 -15.29 11.50
C LYS A 285 22.42 -16.21 10.62
N LEU A 286 21.11 -15.90 10.48
CA LEU A 286 20.23 -16.69 9.62
C LEU A 286 20.65 -16.62 8.14
N LYS A 287 20.96 -15.45 7.62
CA LYS A 287 21.43 -15.28 6.22
C LYS A 287 22.68 -16.13 5.92
N ASN A 288 23.59 -16.23 6.88
CA ASN A 288 24.87 -16.92 6.69
C ASN A 288 24.75 -18.44 6.86
N ASN A 289 23.94 -18.89 7.82
CA ASN A 289 23.98 -20.26 8.30
C ASN A 289 22.73 -21.08 7.93
N PHE A 290 21.61 -20.44 7.61
CA PHE A 290 20.36 -21.14 7.34
C PHE A 290 20.07 -21.23 5.84
N LYS A 291 20.46 -22.35 5.24
CA LYS A 291 20.30 -22.64 3.81
C LYS A 291 19.69 -24.04 3.63
N PRO A 292 18.39 -24.20 3.88
CA PRO A 292 17.74 -25.49 3.73
C PRO A 292 17.77 -25.94 2.28
N GLU A 293 17.98 -27.25 2.07
CA GLU A 293 17.96 -27.85 0.76
C GLU A 293 16.60 -27.68 0.07
N GLY A 294 16.60 -27.45 -1.23
CA GLY A 294 15.38 -27.25 -2.02
C GLY A 294 14.77 -25.86 -1.92
N PHE A 295 15.37 -24.92 -1.17
CA PHE A 295 14.90 -23.54 -1.07
C PHE A 295 15.87 -22.53 -1.71
N ASN A 296 15.31 -21.58 -2.44
CA ASN A 296 16.05 -20.43 -2.94
C ASN A 296 16.04 -19.30 -1.88
N ALA A 297 17.22 -18.76 -1.56
CA ALA A 297 17.37 -17.72 -0.55
C ALA A 297 17.45 -16.32 -1.19
N ILE A 298 16.51 -15.44 -0.83
CA ILE A 298 16.48 -14.04 -1.21
C ILE A 298 16.82 -13.20 0.02
N THR A 299 17.89 -12.40 -0.07
CA THR A 299 18.44 -11.66 1.07
C THR A 299 18.34 -10.14 0.93
N ILE A 300 17.43 -9.66 0.10
CA ILE A 300 17.24 -8.24 -0.23
C ILE A 300 16.88 -7.44 1.05
N ASP A 301 15.95 -7.98 1.87
CA ASP A 301 15.49 -7.36 3.10
C ASP A 301 15.18 -8.45 4.14
N GLY A 302 16.16 -8.81 4.95
CA GLY A 302 16.04 -9.99 5.79
C GLY A 302 16.39 -11.28 5.05
N LEU A 303 15.70 -12.37 5.35
CA LEU A 303 15.84 -13.66 4.68
C LEU A 303 14.46 -14.14 4.24
N ARG A 304 14.27 -14.30 2.92
CA ARG A 304 13.13 -14.99 2.33
C ARG A 304 13.61 -16.28 1.71
N LEU A 305 12.98 -17.38 2.05
CA LEU A 305 13.25 -18.71 1.52
C LEU A 305 12.07 -19.13 0.67
N GLU A 306 12.30 -19.38 -0.61
CA GLU A 306 11.27 -19.82 -1.55
C GLU A 306 11.50 -21.29 -1.92
N GLY A 307 10.56 -22.15 -1.54
CA GLY A 307 10.46 -23.53 -1.98
C GLY A 307 9.49 -23.68 -3.16
N PRO A 308 9.31 -24.91 -3.66
CA PRO A 308 8.44 -25.18 -4.81
C PRO A 308 6.98 -24.81 -4.59
N ARG A 309 6.46 -24.92 -3.36
CA ARG A 309 5.05 -24.75 -3.00
C ARG A 309 4.83 -23.88 -1.77
N SER A 310 5.87 -23.23 -1.27
CA SER A 310 5.81 -22.41 -0.06
C SER A 310 6.95 -21.41 -0.01
N TRP A 311 6.76 -20.35 0.77
CA TRP A 311 7.87 -19.50 1.15
C TRP A 311 7.72 -19.02 2.59
N GLY A 312 8.85 -18.69 3.20
CA GLY A 312 8.91 -18.07 4.52
C GLY A 312 9.83 -16.88 4.52
N PHE A 313 9.49 -15.87 5.30
CA PHE A 313 10.22 -14.61 5.38
C PHE A 313 10.43 -14.18 6.82
N ILE A 314 11.63 -13.67 7.11
CA ILE A 314 11.98 -13.05 8.38
C ILE A 314 12.86 -11.83 8.16
N ARG A 315 12.55 -10.73 8.85
CA ARG A 315 13.36 -9.51 8.85
C ARG A 315 13.40 -8.84 10.22
N ALA A 316 14.39 -7.97 10.43
CA ALA A 316 14.36 -7.02 11.52
C ALA A 316 13.46 -5.83 11.17
N SER A 317 12.53 -5.45 12.06
CA SER A 317 11.76 -4.23 11.90
C SER A 317 12.68 -3.00 11.98
N ASN A 318 12.43 -1.99 11.12
CA ASN A 318 13.17 -0.73 11.16
C ASN A 318 12.62 0.27 12.19
N THR A 319 11.36 0.08 12.61
CA THR A 319 10.59 1.03 13.42
C THR A 319 10.30 0.52 14.83
N THR A 320 10.35 -0.79 15.05
CA THR A 320 10.02 -1.41 16.33
C THR A 320 11.09 -2.41 16.76
N PRO A 321 11.29 -2.69 18.07
CA PRO A 321 12.20 -3.72 18.57
C PRO A 321 11.59 -5.12 18.35
N SER A 322 11.46 -5.54 17.09
CA SER A 322 10.85 -6.82 16.74
C SER A 322 11.43 -7.43 15.47
N LEU A 323 11.30 -8.75 15.38
CA LEU A 323 11.41 -9.51 14.13
C LEU A 323 10.01 -9.61 13.52
N VAL A 324 9.94 -9.51 12.20
CA VAL A 324 8.72 -9.63 11.41
C VAL A 324 8.82 -10.86 10.54
N LEU A 325 7.81 -11.74 10.64
CA LEU A 325 7.75 -12.99 9.88
C LEU A 325 6.43 -13.06 9.09
N ARG A 326 6.48 -13.73 7.94
CA ARG A 326 5.31 -14.13 7.16
C ARG A 326 5.61 -15.44 6.45
N PHE A 327 4.60 -16.30 6.36
CA PHE A 327 4.70 -17.59 5.66
C PHE A 327 3.51 -17.75 4.71
N GLU A 328 3.74 -18.49 3.63
CA GLU A 328 2.72 -18.80 2.64
C GLU A 328 2.98 -20.18 2.03
N ALA A 329 1.90 -20.93 1.80
CA ALA A 329 1.96 -22.24 1.15
C ALA A 329 0.72 -22.49 0.29
N GLU A 330 0.83 -23.41 -0.69
CA GLU A 330 -0.29 -23.86 -1.53
C GLU A 330 -1.28 -24.75 -0.78
N THR A 331 -0.82 -25.41 0.27
CA THR A 331 -1.63 -26.29 1.13
C THR A 331 -1.35 -26.01 2.59
N ASN A 332 -2.34 -26.26 3.44
CA ASN A 332 -2.23 -26.13 4.89
C ASN A 332 -1.31 -27.21 5.47
#